data_6cb2f3f7ce18a1134cbd6bf12dc61d70
#
_entry.id   6cb2f3f7ce18a1134cbd6bf12dc61d70
#
_cell.length_a   1.000
_cell.length_b   1.000
_cell.length_c   1.000
_cell.angle_alpha   90.00
_cell.angle_beta   90.00
_cell.angle_gamma   90.00
#
_symmetry.space_group_name_H-M   'P 1'
#
loop_
_entity.id
_entity.type
_entity.pdbx_description
1 polymer ?
#
loop_
_entity_poly.entity_id
_entity_poly.type
_entity_poly.pdbx_seq_one_letter_code
_entity_poly.pdbx_strand_id
1 'polypeptide(L)'
;LDYNRFQNNTNATYDGSTSAITVPHSDGTSSSEIYGGISYAGNTTTNNHLTVTGVQGNLTSAYGGKTAGAKGDAVKNRVTVEQTNRGGNTGAISNVFGGYTSSTEATAKAEDNTATIKGGTFGAVYGGYAENAASAAGNHVFIQGGTVQNAVVGGGGKSTATGAMSGNDVTITGGKVTGYVIGGYTRLLASTSNKNIINLGDDAGTYAANLSGAQIWGTSYNGKVLANTDTRIAGNTLNVKAKNS
;
A
#
# COMPACT_ATOMS: atom_id res chain seq x y z
N LEU A 1 -25.91 -4.92 2.33
CA LEU A 1 -24.87 -3.91 2.15
C LEU A 1 -25.31 -2.92 1.07
N ASP A 2 -25.41 -1.65 1.41
CA ASP A 2 -25.72 -0.61 0.43
C ASP A 2 -24.44 -0.30 -0.37
N TYR A 3 -24.28 -0.94 -1.53
CA TYR A 3 -23.14 -0.78 -2.42
C TYR A 3 -23.04 0.61 -3.07
N ASN A 4 -24.04 1.46 -2.86
CA ASN A 4 -24.04 2.85 -3.34
C ASN A 4 -23.50 3.84 -2.32
N ARG A 5 -23.02 3.37 -1.18
CA ARG A 5 -22.53 4.24 -0.12
C ARG A 5 -21.18 4.84 -0.50
N PHE A 6 -21.15 6.15 -0.60
CA PHE A 6 -19.94 6.96 -0.65
C PHE A 6 -19.65 7.51 0.74
N GLN A 7 -18.44 7.32 1.22
CA GLN A 7 -18.00 7.86 2.50
C GLN A 7 -16.58 8.43 2.34
N ASN A 8 -16.44 9.70 2.64
CA ASN A 8 -15.17 10.39 2.70
C ASN A 8 -14.96 10.88 4.14
N ASN A 9 -13.94 10.38 4.81
CA ASN A 9 -13.62 10.75 6.18
C ASN A 9 -12.23 11.39 6.21
N THR A 10 -12.16 12.63 6.66
CA THR A 10 -10.87 13.32 6.81
C THR A 10 -10.02 12.72 7.94
N ASN A 11 -10.67 12.18 8.98
CA ASN A 11 -9.99 11.48 10.07
C ASN A 11 -10.89 10.36 10.62
N ALA A 12 -10.55 9.12 10.33
CA ALA A 12 -11.18 7.95 10.90
C ALA A 12 -10.20 7.22 11.83
N THR A 13 -10.67 6.78 13.00
CA THR A 13 -9.85 5.95 13.91
C THR A 13 -10.51 4.60 14.09
N TYR A 14 -9.71 3.54 14.01
CA TYR A 14 -10.10 2.18 14.30
C TYR A 14 -9.19 1.63 15.41
N ASP A 15 -9.78 1.26 16.53
CA ASP A 15 -9.09 0.74 17.72
C ASP A 15 -9.40 -0.74 18.00
N GLY A 16 -10.19 -1.38 17.15
CA GLY A 16 -10.67 -2.74 17.32
C GLY A 16 -11.88 -2.86 18.26
N SER A 17 -12.44 -1.74 18.77
CA SER A 17 -13.66 -1.78 19.63
C SER A 17 -14.93 -1.99 18.82
N THR A 18 -14.91 -1.65 17.53
CA THR A 18 -16.02 -1.86 16.60
C THR A 18 -15.70 -3.02 15.66
N SER A 19 -16.73 -3.68 15.13
CA SER A 19 -16.53 -4.73 14.13
C SER A 19 -16.06 -4.13 12.81
N ALA A 20 -15.10 -4.79 12.18
CA ALA A 20 -14.73 -4.50 10.79
C ALA A 20 -15.91 -4.78 9.85
N ILE A 21 -15.93 -4.11 8.70
CA ILE A 21 -16.94 -4.38 7.68
C ILE A 21 -16.64 -5.73 7.05
N THR A 22 -17.63 -6.65 7.07
CA THR A 22 -17.53 -7.92 6.35
C THR A 22 -17.98 -7.71 4.91
N VAL A 23 -17.08 -7.95 3.96
CA VAL A 23 -17.37 -7.85 2.53
C VAL A 23 -17.53 -9.25 1.95
N PRO A 24 -18.75 -9.65 1.50
CA PRO A 24 -18.93 -10.94 0.83
C PRO A 24 -18.32 -10.94 -0.57
N HIS A 25 -17.73 -12.04 -0.95
CA HIS A 25 -17.19 -12.29 -2.29
C HIS A 25 -18.07 -13.25 -3.08
N SER A 26 -17.96 -13.20 -4.41
CA SER A 26 -18.74 -14.04 -5.33
C SER A 26 -18.42 -15.55 -5.21
N ASP A 27 -17.28 -15.90 -4.63
CA ASP A 27 -16.86 -17.29 -4.37
C ASP A 27 -17.35 -17.85 -3.03
N GLY A 28 -18.22 -17.12 -2.33
CA GLY A 28 -18.76 -17.50 -1.02
C GLY A 28 -17.84 -17.20 0.17
N THR A 29 -16.67 -16.62 -0.08
CA THR A 29 -15.80 -16.14 0.99
C THR A 29 -16.20 -14.73 1.45
N SER A 30 -15.64 -14.25 2.53
CA SER A 30 -15.80 -12.88 3.00
C SER A 30 -14.51 -12.33 3.55
N SER A 31 -14.33 -11.02 3.46
CA SER A 31 -13.18 -10.32 4.03
C SER A 31 -13.62 -9.34 5.10
N SER A 32 -12.76 -9.16 6.11
CA SER A 32 -12.93 -8.13 7.13
C SER A 32 -12.06 -6.95 6.75
N GLU A 33 -12.67 -5.81 6.45
CA GLU A 33 -11.99 -4.61 5.95
C GLU A 33 -12.34 -3.37 6.77
N ILE A 34 -11.41 -2.41 6.81
CA ILE A 34 -11.61 -1.10 7.44
C ILE A 34 -11.15 0.01 6.49
N TYR A 35 -11.81 1.16 6.55
CA TYR A 35 -11.62 2.24 5.59
C TYR A 35 -11.57 3.62 6.27
N GLY A 36 -10.68 4.49 5.81
CA GLY A 36 -10.78 5.92 6.02
C GLY A 36 -11.91 6.50 5.17
N GLY A 37 -11.93 6.13 3.89
CA GLY A 37 -13.03 6.44 2.96
C GLY A 37 -13.23 5.32 1.95
N ILE A 38 -14.48 5.15 1.51
CA ILE A 38 -14.84 4.13 0.51
C ILE A 38 -15.88 4.65 -0.46
N SER A 39 -15.76 4.27 -1.73
CA SER A 39 -16.75 4.47 -2.78
C SER A 39 -17.00 3.18 -3.55
N TYR A 40 -18.24 2.74 -3.58
CA TYR A 40 -18.70 1.66 -4.48
C TYR A 40 -19.39 2.21 -5.74
N ALA A 41 -19.76 3.48 -5.76
CA ALA A 41 -20.45 4.13 -6.88
C ALA A 41 -19.52 4.73 -7.94
N GLY A 42 -18.22 4.47 -7.84
CA GLY A 42 -17.23 5.01 -8.78
C GLY A 42 -16.87 6.49 -8.57
N ASN A 43 -17.18 7.05 -7.40
CA ASN A 43 -16.70 8.37 -7.02
C ASN A 43 -15.26 8.29 -6.51
N THR A 44 -14.50 9.34 -6.72
CA THR A 44 -13.13 9.46 -6.21
C THR A 44 -13.11 9.49 -4.68
N THR A 45 -12.23 8.68 -4.06
CA THR A 45 -11.88 8.81 -2.64
C THR A 45 -10.65 9.69 -2.51
N THR A 46 -10.75 10.77 -1.75
CA THR A 46 -9.65 11.73 -1.63
C THR A 46 -9.50 12.30 -0.22
N ASN A 47 -8.26 12.55 0.17
CA ASN A 47 -7.89 13.16 1.46
C ASN A 47 -8.42 12.41 2.69
N ASN A 48 -8.70 11.13 2.58
CA ASN A 48 -9.11 10.33 3.73
C ASN A 48 -7.89 9.95 4.56
N HIS A 49 -8.07 9.87 5.88
CA HIS A 49 -7.06 9.40 6.80
C HIS A 49 -7.65 8.36 7.74
N LEU A 50 -7.11 7.15 7.69
CA LEU A 50 -7.40 6.07 8.64
C LEU A 50 -6.23 5.96 9.62
N THR A 51 -6.53 6.03 10.91
CA THR A 51 -5.58 5.69 11.99
C THR A 51 -6.01 4.38 12.64
N VAL A 52 -5.10 3.41 12.71
CA VAL A 52 -5.33 2.10 13.34
C VAL A 52 -4.48 2.03 14.61
N THR A 53 -5.11 1.94 15.77
CA THR A 53 -4.45 1.84 17.08
C THR A 53 -4.57 0.46 17.71
N GLY A 54 -5.28 -0.46 17.06
CA GLY A 54 -5.43 -1.86 17.44
C GLY A 54 -6.43 -2.58 16.54
N VAL A 55 -6.37 -3.90 16.50
CA VAL A 55 -7.34 -4.72 15.76
C VAL A 55 -7.89 -5.82 16.67
N GLN A 56 -9.12 -6.22 16.39
CA GLN A 56 -9.75 -7.37 17.05
C GLN A 56 -9.61 -8.59 16.11
N GLY A 57 -8.66 -9.46 16.42
CA GLY A 57 -8.32 -10.59 15.55
C GLY A 57 -7.58 -10.16 14.28
N ASN A 58 -7.77 -10.89 13.20
CA ASN A 58 -7.11 -10.62 11.93
C ASN A 58 -8.03 -9.87 10.96
N LEU A 59 -7.49 -8.86 10.32
CA LEU A 59 -8.15 -8.14 9.23
C LEU A 59 -7.57 -8.57 7.89
N THR A 60 -8.43 -8.64 6.88
CA THR A 60 -8.00 -8.87 5.51
C THR A 60 -7.34 -7.62 4.95
N SER A 61 -7.92 -6.44 5.17
CA SER A 61 -7.34 -5.22 4.63
C SER A 61 -7.70 -3.95 5.41
N ALA A 62 -6.78 -2.97 5.36
CA ALA A 62 -7.00 -1.60 5.81
C ALA A 62 -6.67 -0.62 4.68
N TYR A 63 -7.55 0.35 4.46
CA TYR A 63 -7.44 1.33 3.38
C TYR A 63 -7.53 2.75 3.92
N GLY A 64 -6.60 3.60 3.51
CA GLY A 64 -6.77 5.04 3.66
C GLY A 64 -7.98 5.51 2.84
N GLY A 65 -8.01 5.15 1.54
CA GLY A 65 -9.15 5.31 0.65
C GLY A 65 -9.28 4.15 -0.33
N LYS A 66 -10.52 3.67 -0.56
CA LYS A 66 -10.82 2.60 -1.53
C LYS A 66 -11.91 3.06 -2.50
N THR A 67 -11.60 3.01 -3.78
CA THR A 67 -12.57 3.15 -4.87
C THR A 67 -12.81 1.79 -5.50
N ALA A 68 -14.00 1.24 -5.31
CA ALA A 68 -14.38 -0.12 -5.72
C ALA A 68 -15.37 -0.15 -6.90
N GLY A 69 -15.68 1.00 -7.50
CA GLY A 69 -16.55 1.13 -8.67
C GLY A 69 -15.78 0.99 -9.98
N ALA A 70 -16.53 0.95 -11.10
CA ALA A 70 -15.96 0.91 -12.44
C ALA A 70 -15.18 2.17 -12.81
N LYS A 71 -15.40 3.27 -12.09
CA LYS A 71 -14.78 4.59 -12.28
C LYS A 71 -14.19 5.09 -10.96
N GLY A 72 -13.46 6.20 -11.07
CA GLY A 72 -12.99 7.00 -9.94
C GLY A 72 -11.60 6.62 -9.44
N ASP A 73 -11.02 7.60 -8.78
CA ASP A 73 -9.64 7.60 -8.30
C ASP A 73 -9.58 7.32 -6.80
N ALA A 74 -8.40 6.92 -6.32
CA ALA A 74 -8.04 6.94 -4.91
C ALA A 74 -6.79 7.82 -4.76
N VAL A 75 -6.97 9.08 -4.35
CA VAL A 75 -5.91 10.11 -4.41
C VAL A 75 -5.72 10.79 -3.06
N LYS A 76 -4.45 10.98 -2.66
CA LYS A 76 -4.07 11.67 -1.42
C LYS A 76 -4.68 11.08 -0.15
N ASN A 77 -5.00 9.79 -0.18
CA ASN A 77 -5.48 9.09 1.00
C ASN A 77 -4.30 8.62 1.86
N ARG A 78 -4.56 8.44 3.14
CA ARG A 78 -3.54 8.08 4.11
C ARG A 78 -4.05 7.00 5.05
N VAL A 79 -3.20 6.02 5.33
CA VAL A 79 -3.37 5.09 6.44
C VAL A 79 -2.16 5.16 7.35
N THR A 80 -2.40 5.25 8.66
CA THR A 80 -1.37 5.16 9.69
C THR A 80 -1.73 4.00 10.61
N VAL A 81 -0.84 3.03 10.74
CA VAL A 81 -1.00 1.94 11.71
C VAL A 81 0.01 2.14 12.83
N GLU A 82 -0.49 2.54 14.01
CA GLU A 82 0.32 2.69 15.21
C GLU A 82 0.73 1.31 15.75
N GLN A 83 -0.23 0.41 15.81
CA GLN A 83 -0.04 -1.00 16.19
C GLN A 83 -1.27 -1.84 15.79
N THR A 84 -1.09 -3.17 15.75
CA THR A 84 -2.19 -4.12 15.56
C THR A 84 -2.61 -4.82 16.85
N ASN A 85 -1.81 -4.77 17.90
CA ASN A 85 -2.12 -5.40 19.19
C ASN A 85 -3.15 -4.58 19.97
N ARG A 86 -4.10 -5.26 20.63
CA ARG A 86 -5.10 -4.64 21.48
C ARG A 86 -5.32 -5.48 22.73
N GLY A 87 -5.10 -4.88 23.91
CA GLY A 87 -5.41 -5.52 25.20
C GLY A 87 -4.75 -6.88 25.41
N GLY A 88 -3.52 -7.07 24.89
CA GLY A 88 -2.77 -8.33 24.98
C GLY A 88 -3.07 -9.34 23.85
N ASN A 89 -4.05 -9.08 23.00
CA ASN A 89 -4.31 -9.89 21.80
C ASN A 89 -3.39 -9.46 20.65
N THR A 90 -2.80 -10.44 19.96
CA THR A 90 -2.02 -10.20 18.74
C THR A 90 -2.96 -10.25 17.54
N GLY A 91 -3.20 -9.09 16.93
CA GLY A 91 -3.90 -9.00 15.64
C GLY A 91 -2.92 -8.82 14.49
N ALA A 92 -3.36 -9.14 13.29
CA ALA A 92 -2.62 -8.89 12.05
C ALA A 92 -3.53 -8.28 10.99
N ILE A 93 -2.93 -7.55 10.05
CA ILE A 93 -3.62 -7.04 8.85
C ILE A 93 -2.93 -7.65 7.64
N SER A 94 -3.66 -8.42 6.83
CA SER A 94 -3.05 -9.07 5.66
C SER A 94 -2.55 -8.05 4.64
N ASN A 95 -3.34 -7.00 4.34
CA ASN A 95 -2.92 -5.97 3.40
C ASN A 95 -3.24 -4.56 3.92
N VAL A 96 -2.32 -3.63 3.73
CA VAL A 96 -2.51 -2.21 4.03
C VAL A 96 -2.32 -1.43 2.74
N PHE A 97 -3.26 -0.53 2.44
CA PHE A 97 -3.23 0.33 1.25
C PHE A 97 -3.41 1.80 1.67
N GLY A 98 -2.49 2.67 1.28
CA GLY A 98 -2.70 4.11 1.36
C GLY A 98 -3.91 4.51 0.52
N GLY A 99 -3.90 4.11 -0.76
CA GLY A 99 -5.04 4.22 -1.68
C GLY A 99 -5.19 2.99 -2.58
N TYR A 100 -6.43 2.65 -2.91
CA TYR A 100 -6.75 1.51 -3.77
C TYR A 100 -7.84 1.87 -4.77
N THR A 101 -7.64 1.54 -6.04
CA THR A 101 -8.69 1.62 -7.05
C THR A 101 -8.84 0.32 -7.82
N SER A 102 -10.09 -0.14 -7.98
CA SER A 102 -10.45 -1.21 -8.89
C SER A 102 -11.08 -0.69 -10.20
N SER A 103 -11.02 0.61 -10.45
CA SER A 103 -11.53 1.23 -11.67
C SER A 103 -11.00 0.55 -12.92
N THR A 104 -11.87 0.36 -13.91
CA THR A 104 -11.51 -0.16 -15.24
C THR A 104 -11.16 0.94 -16.24
N GLU A 105 -11.29 2.22 -15.84
CA GLU A 105 -10.89 3.35 -16.69
C GLU A 105 -9.37 3.45 -16.77
N ALA A 106 -8.84 3.57 -17.99
CA ALA A 106 -7.40 3.69 -18.23
C ALA A 106 -6.78 4.96 -17.62
N THR A 107 -7.60 5.98 -17.34
CA THR A 107 -7.19 7.25 -16.72
C THR A 107 -7.33 7.26 -15.21
N ALA A 108 -7.89 6.23 -14.60
CA ALA A 108 -8.04 6.15 -13.15
C ALA A 108 -6.68 6.10 -12.44
N LYS A 109 -6.65 6.56 -11.19
CA LYS A 109 -5.42 6.78 -10.44
C LYS A 109 -5.52 6.29 -9.01
N ALA A 110 -4.46 5.64 -8.55
CA ALA A 110 -4.14 5.46 -7.13
C ALA A 110 -2.86 6.27 -6.84
N GLU A 111 -2.99 7.59 -6.73
CA GLU A 111 -1.83 8.49 -6.71
C GLU A 111 -1.73 9.30 -5.41
N ASP A 112 -0.48 9.69 -5.09
CA ASP A 112 -0.14 10.53 -3.91
C ASP A 112 -0.67 9.96 -2.58
N ASN A 113 -0.90 8.66 -2.49
CA ASN A 113 -1.38 8.03 -1.27
C ASN A 113 -0.21 7.66 -0.36
N THR A 114 -0.49 7.56 0.94
CA THR A 114 0.53 7.29 1.95
C THR A 114 0.12 6.14 2.87
N ALA A 115 1.01 5.18 3.08
CA ALA A 115 0.90 4.17 4.13
C ALA A 115 2.06 4.33 5.13
N THR A 116 1.74 4.51 6.42
CA THR A 116 2.72 4.63 7.50
C THR A 116 2.52 3.52 8.51
N ILE A 117 3.56 2.76 8.78
CA ILE A 117 3.57 1.64 9.72
C ILE A 117 4.54 1.95 10.86
N LYS A 118 4.00 2.04 12.08
CA LYS A 118 4.78 2.26 13.31
C LYS A 118 4.91 1.00 14.15
N GLY A 119 3.95 0.07 14.06
CA GLY A 119 3.98 -1.20 14.78
C GLY A 119 2.92 -2.17 14.27
N GLY A 120 3.01 -3.43 14.66
CA GLY A 120 2.06 -4.48 14.30
C GLY A 120 2.61 -5.52 13.35
N THR A 121 1.71 -6.39 12.86
CA THR A 121 2.05 -7.51 11.94
C THR A 121 1.22 -7.43 10.67
N PHE A 122 1.88 -7.55 9.52
CA PHE A 122 1.31 -7.35 8.19
C PHE A 122 1.77 -8.43 7.22
N GLY A 123 0.88 -8.80 6.28
CA GLY A 123 1.27 -9.54 5.09
C GLY A 123 1.97 -8.59 4.10
N ALA A 124 1.25 -7.63 3.53
CA ALA A 124 1.81 -6.66 2.60
C ALA A 124 1.35 -5.23 2.87
N VAL A 125 2.18 -4.25 2.48
CA VAL A 125 1.91 -2.81 2.62
C VAL A 125 2.14 -2.14 1.27
N TYR A 126 1.16 -1.38 0.81
CA TYR A 126 1.18 -0.63 -0.44
C TYR A 126 0.92 0.86 -0.19
N GLY A 127 1.69 1.73 -0.82
CA GLY A 127 1.38 3.16 -0.87
C GLY A 127 0.10 3.39 -1.69
N GLY A 128 0.10 2.92 -2.94
CA GLY A 128 -1.07 2.88 -3.82
C GLY A 128 -1.18 1.56 -4.56
N TYR A 129 -2.41 1.17 -4.92
CA TYR A 129 -2.65 -0.04 -5.69
C TYR A 129 -3.75 0.15 -6.74
N ALA A 130 -3.44 -0.21 -7.98
CA ALA A 130 -4.36 -0.16 -9.11
C ALA A 130 -4.69 -1.58 -9.57
N GLU A 131 -5.95 -1.98 -9.47
CA GLU A 131 -6.32 -3.36 -9.82
C GLU A 131 -6.47 -3.58 -11.33
N ASN A 132 -7.06 -2.65 -12.03
CA ASN A 132 -7.34 -2.77 -13.47
C ASN A 132 -6.51 -1.75 -14.28
N ALA A 133 -7.05 -1.18 -15.33
CA ALA A 133 -6.36 -0.31 -16.29
C ALA A 133 -5.83 1.03 -15.73
N ALA A 134 -5.64 1.15 -14.43
CA ALA A 134 -5.28 2.34 -13.70
C ALA A 134 -3.77 2.46 -13.42
N SER A 135 -3.32 3.64 -13.01
CA SER A 135 -1.96 3.90 -12.53
C SER A 135 -1.86 3.85 -10.99
N ALA A 136 -0.66 3.55 -10.46
CA ALA A 136 -0.31 3.74 -9.06
C ALA A 136 1.03 4.47 -8.97
N ALA A 137 0.99 5.80 -8.95
CA ALA A 137 2.16 6.66 -9.05
C ALA A 137 2.23 7.68 -7.92
N GLY A 138 3.45 8.16 -7.62
CA GLY A 138 3.65 9.18 -6.59
C GLY A 138 3.28 8.76 -5.17
N ASN A 139 3.13 7.48 -4.89
CA ASN A 139 2.71 6.99 -3.59
C ASN A 139 3.90 6.84 -2.63
N HIS A 140 3.62 6.92 -1.32
CA HIS A 140 4.62 6.85 -0.27
C HIS A 140 4.33 5.72 0.72
N VAL A 141 5.38 4.99 1.10
CA VAL A 141 5.34 4.02 2.20
C VAL A 141 6.42 4.35 3.21
N PHE A 142 6.03 4.44 4.47
CA PHE A 142 6.95 4.62 5.60
C PHE A 142 6.85 3.43 6.55
N ILE A 143 7.94 2.67 6.69
CA ILE A 143 8.06 1.58 7.67
C ILE A 143 8.99 2.08 8.78
N GLN A 144 8.40 2.39 9.93
CA GLN A 144 9.09 2.89 11.13
C GLN A 144 9.17 1.81 12.22
N GLY A 145 8.35 0.75 12.12
CA GLY A 145 8.30 -0.36 13.07
C GLY A 145 7.43 -1.49 12.56
N GLY A 146 7.16 -2.48 13.42
CA GLY A 146 6.32 -3.65 13.09
C GLY A 146 7.04 -4.71 12.25
N THR A 147 6.25 -5.67 11.75
CA THR A 147 6.74 -6.78 10.91
C THR A 147 5.92 -6.90 9.65
N VAL A 148 6.56 -6.80 8.48
CA VAL A 148 5.95 -7.05 7.16
C VAL A 148 6.54 -8.34 6.61
N GLN A 149 5.67 -9.33 6.35
CA GLN A 149 6.07 -10.69 6.02
C GLN A 149 6.28 -10.92 4.52
N ASN A 150 5.41 -10.33 3.67
CA ASN A 150 5.41 -10.63 2.24
C ASN A 150 6.03 -9.49 1.40
N ALA A 151 5.46 -8.27 1.45
CA ALA A 151 5.95 -7.20 0.61
C ALA A 151 5.68 -5.80 1.15
N VAL A 152 6.62 -4.88 0.89
CA VAL A 152 6.45 -3.44 0.97
C VAL A 152 6.57 -2.89 -0.45
N VAL A 153 5.53 -2.21 -0.95
CA VAL A 153 5.42 -1.77 -2.34
C VAL A 153 5.02 -0.29 -2.39
N GLY A 154 5.81 0.54 -3.03
CA GLY A 154 5.47 1.96 -3.22
C GLY A 154 4.19 2.12 -4.02
N GLY A 155 4.18 1.64 -5.26
CA GLY A 155 3.00 1.58 -6.11
C GLY A 155 2.86 0.24 -6.80
N GLY A 156 1.68 -0.39 -6.71
CA GLY A 156 1.43 -1.73 -7.25
C GLY A 156 0.31 -1.77 -8.28
N GLY A 157 0.43 -2.66 -9.26
CA GLY A 157 -0.60 -2.92 -10.25
C GLY A 157 -0.82 -4.40 -10.51
N LYS A 158 -2.09 -4.79 -10.69
CA LYS A 158 -2.49 -6.13 -11.10
C LYS A 158 -2.15 -6.36 -12.59
N SER A 159 -2.26 -7.59 -13.05
CA SER A 159 -1.97 -7.98 -14.45
C SER A 159 -2.78 -7.24 -15.52
N THR A 160 -3.84 -6.58 -15.15
CA THR A 160 -4.70 -5.75 -16.02
C THR A 160 -4.38 -4.25 -15.94
N ALA A 161 -3.54 -3.83 -15.00
CA ALA A 161 -3.16 -2.42 -14.85
C ALA A 161 -2.16 -2.00 -15.93
N THR A 162 -2.60 -1.16 -16.86
CA THR A 162 -1.79 -0.66 -18.00
C THR A 162 -1.09 0.66 -17.69
N GLY A 163 -1.48 1.32 -16.61
CA GLY A 163 -0.94 2.61 -16.20
C GLY A 163 0.45 2.52 -15.59
N ALA A 164 1.01 3.67 -15.21
CA ALA A 164 2.34 3.78 -14.65
C ALA A 164 2.38 3.40 -13.16
N MET A 165 3.41 2.67 -12.75
CA MET A 165 3.76 2.38 -11.34
C MET A 165 5.04 3.13 -10.98
N SER A 166 5.04 4.45 -11.18
CA SER A 166 6.25 5.28 -11.26
C SER A 166 6.28 6.38 -10.21
N GLY A 167 7.49 6.85 -9.88
CA GLY A 167 7.67 7.97 -8.94
C GLY A 167 7.25 7.65 -7.50
N ASN A 168 7.15 6.37 -7.14
CA ASN A 168 6.78 5.96 -5.79
C ASN A 168 8.00 5.99 -4.86
N ASP A 169 7.77 6.23 -3.58
CA ASP A 169 8.79 6.29 -2.54
C ASP A 169 8.51 5.27 -1.44
N VAL A 170 9.53 4.48 -1.10
CA VAL A 170 9.51 3.57 0.06
C VAL A 170 10.63 3.96 1.00
N THR A 171 10.31 4.38 2.22
CA THR A 171 11.29 4.72 3.25
C THR A 171 11.16 3.77 4.43
N ILE A 172 12.25 3.10 4.80
CA ILE A 172 12.32 2.14 5.89
C ILE A 172 13.37 2.62 6.91
N THR A 173 12.90 2.99 8.10
CA THR A 173 13.76 3.43 9.21
C THR A 173 13.79 2.45 10.37
N GLY A 174 12.79 1.54 10.44
CA GLY A 174 12.69 0.55 11.52
C GLY A 174 11.85 -0.66 11.13
N GLY A 175 11.59 -1.54 12.10
CA GLY A 175 10.79 -2.75 11.90
C GLY A 175 11.53 -3.90 11.23
N LYS A 176 10.77 -4.92 10.84
CA LYS A 176 11.27 -6.12 10.17
C LYS A 176 10.52 -6.34 8.85
N VAL A 177 11.26 -6.55 7.76
CA VAL A 177 10.70 -6.97 6.47
C VAL A 177 11.41 -8.27 6.04
N THR A 178 10.64 -9.32 5.77
CA THR A 178 11.20 -10.64 5.42
C THR A 178 10.98 -11.04 3.98
N GLY A 179 10.11 -10.34 3.25
CA GLY A 179 9.81 -10.63 1.85
C GLY A 179 10.46 -9.63 0.89
N TYR A 180 9.65 -8.86 0.18
CA TYR A 180 10.12 -7.96 -0.85
C TYR A 180 10.00 -6.49 -0.43
N VAL A 181 10.93 -5.64 -0.88
CA VAL A 181 10.81 -4.19 -0.87
C VAL A 181 10.89 -3.73 -2.31
N ILE A 182 9.81 -3.13 -2.82
CA ILE A 182 9.66 -2.83 -4.25
C ILE A 182 9.20 -1.38 -4.41
N GLY A 183 9.93 -0.59 -5.19
CA GLY A 183 9.52 0.79 -5.49
C GLY A 183 8.23 0.82 -6.33
N GLY A 184 8.22 0.11 -7.46
CA GLY A 184 7.05 -0.04 -8.33
C GLY A 184 6.86 -1.48 -8.80
N TYR A 185 5.64 -1.99 -8.68
CA TYR A 185 5.31 -3.36 -9.06
C TYR A 185 4.21 -3.41 -10.12
N THR A 186 4.46 -4.12 -11.21
CA THR A 186 3.44 -4.41 -12.22
C THR A 186 3.58 -5.85 -12.72
N ARG A 187 2.48 -6.43 -13.15
CA ARG A 187 2.45 -7.72 -13.84
C ARG A 187 2.44 -7.57 -15.36
N LEU A 188 2.14 -6.38 -15.86
CA LEU A 188 2.01 -6.12 -17.29
C LEU A 188 3.28 -5.47 -17.84
N LEU A 189 3.94 -6.12 -18.77
CA LEU A 189 5.17 -5.62 -19.41
C LEU A 189 5.00 -4.31 -20.21
N ALA A 190 3.75 -3.96 -20.58
CA ALA A 190 3.47 -2.71 -21.27
C ALA A 190 3.48 -1.48 -20.36
N SER A 191 3.36 -1.67 -19.04
CA SER A 191 3.35 -0.57 -18.06
C SER A 191 4.76 -0.04 -17.81
N THR A 192 4.84 1.24 -17.43
CA THR A 192 6.09 1.82 -16.93
C THR A 192 6.20 1.66 -15.41
N SER A 193 7.40 1.45 -14.91
CA SER A 193 7.70 1.40 -13.48
C SER A 193 9.08 2.00 -13.24
N ASN A 194 9.15 3.32 -13.39
CA ASN A 194 10.40 4.08 -13.37
C ASN A 194 10.40 5.16 -12.28
N LYS A 195 11.57 5.74 -12.03
CA LYS A 195 11.76 6.85 -11.08
C LYS A 195 11.23 6.53 -9.66
N ASN A 196 11.16 5.25 -9.31
CA ASN A 196 10.81 4.85 -7.94
C ASN A 196 12.05 4.99 -7.05
N ILE A 197 11.82 5.32 -5.78
CA ILE A 197 12.88 5.55 -4.80
C ILE A 197 12.68 4.61 -3.62
N ILE A 198 13.76 3.98 -3.17
CA ILE A 198 13.79 3.23 -1.92
C ILE A 198 14.87 3.86 -1.04
N ASN A 199 14.47 4.30 0.15
CA ASN A 199 15.35 4.86 1.16
C ASN A 199 15.47 3.88 2.35
N LEU A 200 16.67 3.47 2.67
CA LEU A 200 17.00 2.73 3.87
C LEU A 200 17.64 3.70 4.88
N GLY A 201 16.85 4.10 5.87
CA GLY A 201 17.14 5.20 6.77
C GLY A 201 16.52 6.53 6.31
N ASP A 202 16.56 7.52 7.18
CA ASP A 202 16.14 8.91 6.92
C ASP A 202 17.35 9.86 6.78
N ASP A 203 17.08 11.14 6.52
CA ASP A 203 18.13 12.15 6.38
C ASP A 203 18.88 12.44 7.71
N ALA A 204 18.29 12.09 8.86
CA ALA A 204 18.97 12.11 10.15
C ALA A 204 19.89 10.89 10.37
N GLY A 205 19.86 9.90 9.46
CA GLY A 205 20.61 8.65 9.53
C GLY A 205 19.98 7.64 10.49
N THR A 206 18.68 7.75 10.79
CA THR A 206 17.94 6.78 11.60
C THR A 206 17.74 5.51 10.79
N TYR A 207 18.27 4.41 11.29
CA TYR A 207 18.05 3.08 10.71
C TYR A 207 18.14 2.01 11.79
N ALA A 208 17.01 1.38 12.08
CA ALA A 208 16.90 0.26 13.02
C ALA A 208 16.11 -0.92 12.41
N ALA A 209 16.04 -0.98 11.07
CA ALA A 209 15.28 -2.00 10.38
C ALA A 209 16.05 -3.33 10.30
N ASN A 210 15.32 -4.44 10.39
CA ASN A 210 15.83 -5.77 10.10
C ASN A 210 15.30 -6.20 8.72
N LEU A 211 16.17 -6.21 7.74
CA LEU A 211 15.90 -6.63 6.36
C LEU A 211 16.53 -7.99 6.02
N SER A 212 16.91 -8.78 7.05
CA SER A 212 17.48 -10.09 6.84
C SER A 212 16.50 -11.00 6.08
N GLY A 213 16.91 -11.45 4.91
CA GLY A 213 16.08 -12.25 3.99
C GLY A 213 15.22 -11.43 3.03
N ALA A 214 15.15 -10.12 3.16
CA ALA A 214 14.42 -9.29 2.23
C ALA A 214 15.15 -9.13 0.88
N GLN A 215 14.36 -9.06 -0.21
CA GLN A 215 14.86 -8.71 -1.54
C GLN A 215 14.41 -7.30 -1.88
N ILE A 216 15.34 -6.46 -2.35
CA ILE A 216 15.07 -5.03 -2.61
C ILE A 216 15.17 -4.77 -4.10
N TRP A 217 14.08 -4.27 -4.69
CA TRP A 217 13.98 -4.02 -6.13
C TRP A 217 13.42 -2.62 -6.38
N GLY A 218 14.11 -1.80 -7.16
CA GLY A 218 13.59 -0.50 -7.61
C GLY A 218 12.27 -0.66 -8.36
N THR A 219 12.17 -1.75 -9.16
CA THR A 219 10.94 -2.17 -9.83
C THR A 219 10.89 -3.68 -9.99
N SER A 220 9.67 -4.22 -10.11
CA SER A 220 9.43 -5.63 -10.42
C SER A 220 8.33 -5.81 -11.47
N TYR A 221 8.62 -6.61 -12.48
CA TYR A 221 7.69 -7.04 -13.54
C TYR A 221 7.35 -8.52 -13.37
N ASN A 222 6.56 -8.84 -12.35
CA ASN A 222 6.15 -10.21 -12.02
C ASN A 222 7.35 -11.20 -11.99
N GLY A 223 8.45 -10.78 -11.36
CA GLY A 223 9.68 -11.57 -11.27
C GLY A 223 10.52 -11.66 -12.55
N LYS A 224 10.15 -10.95 -13.63
CA LYS A 224 10.95 -10.90 -14.84
C LYS A 224 12.05 -9.85 -14.73
N VAL A 225 13.24 -10.21 -15.21
CA VAL A 225 14.37 -9.28 -15.36
C VAL A 225 14.22 -8.57 -16.71
N LEU A 226 14.23 -7.24 -16.70
CA LEU A 226 14.30 -6.40 -17.90
C LEU A 226 15.74 -5.94 -18.10
N ALA A 227 16.09 -5.63 -19.36
CA ALA A 227 17.40 -5.07 -19.67
C ALA A 227 17.57 -3.71 -18.97
N ASN A 228 18.77 -3.40 -18.50
CA ASN A 228 19.09 -2.13 -17.84
C ASN A 228 18.92 -0.89 -18.75
N THR A 229 18.88 -1.10 -20.06
CA THR A 229 18.61 -0.07 -21.08
C THR A 229 17.11 0.17 -21.31
N ASP A 230 16.23 -0.61 -20.67
CA ASP A 230 14.79 -0.47 -20.84
C ASP A 230 14.29 0.82 -20.16
N THR A 231 13.81 1.76 -20.94
CA THR A 231 13.31 3.07 -20.43
C THR A 231 12.10 2.96 -19.52
N ARG A 232 11.40 1.83 -19.57
CA ARG A 232 10.24 1.57 -18.67
C ARG A 232 10.65 1.42 -17.21
N ILE A 233 11.91 1.12 -16.95
CA ILE A 233 12.47 0.94 -15.59
C ILE A 233 13.56 1.97 -15.25
N ALA A 234 13.77 2.98 -16.07
CA ALA A 234 14.85 3.94 -15.89
C ALA A 234 14.68 4.81 -14.64
N GLY A 235 15.78 5.24 -14.05
CA GLY A 235 15.81 6.20 -12.94
C GLY A 235 15.27 5.70 -11.61
N ASN A 236 15.13 4.39 -11.41
CA ASN A 236 14.88 3.84 -10.08
C ASN A 236 16.12 3.98 -9.20
N THR A 237 15.94 4.37 -7.93
CA THR A 237 17.04 4.71 -7.02
C THR A 237 16.92 3.93 -5.72
N LEU A 238 18.04 3.41 -5.23
CA LEU A 238 18.20 2.89 -3.88
C LEU A 238 19.17 3.79 -3.10
N ASN A 239 18.70 4.44 -2.06
CA ASN A 239 19.50 5.25 -1.15
C ASN A 239 19.72 4.49 0.16
N VAL A 240 20.95 4.33 0.57
CA VAL A 240 21.31 3.80 1.88
C VAL A 240 21.81 4.98 2.71
N LYS A 241 20.96 5.47 3.62
CA LYS A 241 21.21 6.66 4.46
C LYS A 241 21.61 6.29 5.90
N ALA A 242 21.72 4.99 6.21
CA ALA A 242 22.15 4.53 7.52
C ALA A 242 23.56 5.04 7.84
N LYS A 243 23.72 5.65 9.01
CA LYS A 243 25.05 5.99 9.51
C LYS A 243 25.76 4.70 9.93
N ASN A 244 27.00 4.53 9.51
CA ASN A 244 27.86 3.49 10.06
C ASN A 244 28.03 3.78 11.55
N SER A 245 27.56 2.88 12.40
CA SER A 245 27.82 2.88 13.85
C SER A 245 29.17 2.24 14.14
#